data_5838ec7ec2c0704185c5b22f6a58f279
#
_entry.id   5838ec7ec2c0704185c5b22f6a58f279
#
_cell.length_a   1.000
_cell.length_b   1.000
_cell.length_c   1.000
_cell.angle_alpha   90.00
_cell.angle_beta   90.00
_cell.angle_gamma   90.00
#
_symmetry.space_group_name_H-M   'P 1'
#
loop_
_entity.id
_entity.type
_entity.pdbx_description
1 polymer ?
#
loop_
_entity_poly.entity_id
_entity_poly.type
_entity_poly.pdbx_seq_one_letter_code
_entity_poly.pdbx_strand_id
1 'polypeptide(L)'
;MLRRVVITGLGAVSPNGIGQKEFWENTCKGISGIDRITSFDPVDLSCQIAGEVTNFDPSLYYSAADLKKLPRTVPLAVAATQEALANAGIDLGSFSEEDFESLGVLVGSGGSGFDFSEKQFEIYF
;
A
#
# COMPACT_ATOMS: atom_id res chain seq x y z
N MET A 1 -20.91 28.92 -8.20
CA MET A 1 -19.53 28.97 -7.65
C MET A 1 -18.88 27.63 -7.87
N LEU A 2 -17.68 27.61 -8.41
CA LEU A 2 -16.88 26.36 -8.51
C LEU A 2 -16.43 26.00 -7.09
N ARG A 3 -16.68 24.76 -6.66
CA ARG A 3 -16.16 24.23 -5.39
C ARG A 3 -14.64 24.07 -5.50
N ARG A 4 -13.92 24.58 -4.51
CA ARG A 4 -12.46 24.43 -4.44
C ARG A 4 -12.12 23.09 -3.79
N VAL A 5 -11.38 22.25 -4.51
CA VAL A 5 -10.90 20.94 -4.01
C VAL A 5 -9.40 21.07 -3.74
N VAL A 6 -8.94 20.52 -2.62
CA VAL A 6 -7.53 20.54 -2.20
C VAL A 6 -7.10 19.15 -1.72
N ILE A 7 -5.81 18.87 -1.86
CA ILE A 7 -5.19 17.68 -1.27
C ILE A 7 -4.72 18.10 0.13
N THR A 8 -5.15 17.39 1.16
CA THR A 8 -4.85 17.71 2.57
C THR A 8 -3.79 16.80 3.17
N GLY A 9 -3.60 15.59 2.64
CA GLY A 9 -2.60 14.65 3.10
C GLY A 9 -2.19 13.67 2.04
N LEU A 10 -0.98 13.15 2.16
CA LEU A 10 -0.37 12.17 1.29
C LEU A 10 0.18 11.02 2.13
N GLY A 11 0.14 9.81 1.58
CA GLY A 11 0.81 8.64 2.12
C GLY A 11 1.35 7.79 0.98
N ALA A 12 2.50 7.16 1.17
CA ALA A 12 3.16 6.38 0.15
C ALA A 12 3.78 5.11 0.73
N VAL A 13 3.55 3.98 0.07
CA VAL A 13 4.30 2.75 0.28
C VAL A 13 4.75 2.24 -1.08
N SER A 14 6.04 2.24 -1.31
CA SER A 14 6.62 1.90 -2.60
C SER A 14 7.97 1.21 -2.44
N PRO A 15 8.47 0.53 -3.48
CA PRO A 15 9.84 0.01 -3.48
C PRO A 15 10.91 1.07 -3.27
N ASN A 16 10.58 2.35 -3.56
CA ASN A 16 11.50 3.47 -3.43
C ASN A 16 11.48 4.13 -2.04
N GLY A 17 10.60 3.69 -1.15
CA GLY A 17 10.50 4.17 0.22
C GLY A 17 9.16 3.86 0.85
N ILE A 18 9.17 3.70 2.17
CA ILE A 18 7.99 3.53 3.01
C ILE A 18 7.77 4.86 3.74
N GLY A 19 6.64 5.48 3.44
CA GLY A 19 6.32 6.84 3.84
C GLY A 19 6.69 7.88 2.77
N GLN A 20 5.86 8.92 2.70
CA GLN A 20 6.01 10.00 1.70
C GLN A 20 7.36 10.69 1.74
N LYS A 21 7.95 10.83 2.94
CA LYS A 21 9.24 11.52 3.13
C LYS A 21 10.38 10.72 2.49
N GLU A 22 10.51 9.45 2.83
CA GLU A 22 11.55 8.58 2.28
C GLU A 22 11.39 8.42 0.77
N PHE A 23 10.15 8.18 0.31
CA PHE A 23 9.83 8.11 -1.10
C PHE A 23 10.29 9.36 -1.85
N TRP A 24 9.99 10.55 -1.33
CA TRP A 24 10.34 11.81 -1.95
C TRP A 24 11.86 12.06 -1.93
N GLU A 25 12.53 11.84 -0.81
CA GLU A 25 13.98 12.00 -0.69
C GLU A 25 14.73 11.09 -1.66
N ASN A 26 14.33 9.82 -1.76
CA ASN A 26 14.94 8.85 -2.67
C ASN A 26 14.67 9.21 -4.13
N THR A 27 13.45 9.68 -4.44
CA THR A 27 13.11 10.17 -5.78
C THR A 27 13.98 11.36 -6.18
N CYS A 28 14.15 12.35 -5.30
CA CYS A 28 15.01 13.51 -5.55
C CYS A 28 16.48 13.15 -5.74
N LYS A 29 16.97 12.10 -5.05
CA LYS A 29 18.33 11.58 -5.19
C LYS A 29 18.52 10.68 -6.42
N GLY A 30 17.47 10.35 -7.16
CA GLY A 30 17.52 9.42 -8.29
C GLY A 30 17.77 7.96 -7.87
N ILE A 31 17.46 7.60 -6.63
CA ILE A 31 17.59 6.22 -6.13
C ILE A 31 16.47 5.38 -6.77
N SER A 32 16.83 4.25 -7.36
CA SER A 32 15.89 3.31 -7.96
C SER A 32 15.40 2.31 -6.91
N GLY A 33 14.09 2.09 -6.87
CA GLY A 33 13.50 0.99 -6.13
C GLY A 33 13.32 -0.29 -6.97
N ILE A 34 13.90 -0.33 -8.18
CA ILE A 34 13.89 -1.51 -9.05
C ILE A 34 15.20 -2.27 -8.87
N ASP A 35 15.10 -3.55 -8.57
CA ASP A 35 16.24 -4.45 -8.38
C ASP A 35 15.86 -5.87 -8.86
N ARG A 36 16.80 -6.82 -8.72
CA ARG A 36 16.54 -8.23 -9.02
C ARG A 36 15.41 -8.75 -8.12
N ILE A 37 14.48 -9.51 -8.71
CA ILE A 37 13.40 -10.17 -7.99
C ILE A 37 13.97 -11.10 -6.92
N THR A 38 13.47 -10.96 -5.69
CA THR A 38 13.89 -11.75 -4.53
C THR A 38 12.76 -12.60 -3.93
N SER A 39 11.50 -12.32 -4.24
CA SER A 39 10.33 -13.01 -3.72
C SER A 39 10.16 -14.44 -4.27
N PHE A 40 10.78 -14.72 -5.43
CA PHE A 40 10.86 -16.05 -6.05
C PHE A 40 12.09 -16.13 -6.96
N ASP A 41 12.43 -17.32 -7.48
CA ASP A 41 13.54 -17.47 -8.44
C ASP A 41 13.09 -17.07 -9.86
N PRO A 42 13.60 -15.96 -10.41
CA PRO A 42 13.20 -15.45 -11.71
C PRO A 42 14.04 -16.02 -12.89
N VAL A 43 14.83 -17.10 -12.69
CA VAL A 43 15.83 -17.55 -13.66
C VAL A 43 15.25 -17.84 -15.05
N ASP A 44 14.04 -18.37 -15.11
CA ASP A 44 13.35 -18.72 -16.37
C ASP A 44 12.55 -17.57 -16.99
N LEU A 45 12.54 -16.39 -16.34
CA LEU A 45 11.81 -15.25 -16.84
C LEU A 45 12.66 -14.36 -17.74
N SER A 46 12.06 -13.82 -18.77
CA SER A 46 12.68 -12.84 -19.67
C SER A 46 13.00 -11.49 -18.99
N CYS A 47 12.27 -11.15 -17.93
CA CYS A 47 12.51 -10.00 -17.08
C CYS A 47 12.73 -10.48 -15.63
N GLN A 48 13.88 -10.16 -15.05
CA GLN A 48 14.28 -10.62 -13.73
C GLN A 48 14.37 -9.49 -12.71
N ILE A 49 13.86 -8.32 -13.05
CA ILE A 49 13.86 -7.15 -12.18
C ILE A 49 12.43 -6.68 -11.89
N ALA A 50 12.18 -6.21 -10.69
CA ALA A 50 10.91 -5.63 -10.28
C ALA A 50 11.10 -4.61 -9.16
N GLY A 51 10.07 -3.82 -8.89
CA GLY A 51 9.98 -3.02 -7.68
C GLY A 51 9.33 -3.84 -6.56
N GLU A 52 10.10 -4.30 -5.60
CA GLU A 52 9.62 -5.05 -4.45
C GLU A 52 9.65 -4.18 -3.18
N VAL A 53 8.55 -4.18 -2.43
CA VAL A 53 8.48 -3.55 -1.11
C VAL A 53 8.96 -4.58 -0.09
N THR A 54 10.26 -4.63 0.19
CA THR A 54 10.89 -5.68 1.02
C THR A 54 10.91 -5.33 2.51
N ASN A 55 11.02 -4.04 2.86
CA ASN A 55 11.20 -3.57 4.23
C ASN A 55 9.89 -3.22 4.95
N PHE A 56 8.74 -3.66 4.44
CA PHE A 56 7.43 -3.39 5.02
C PHE A 56 7.03 -4.46 6.02
N ASP A 57 6.72 -4.04 7.24
CA ASP A 57 6.20 -4.93 8.29
C ASP A 57 4.67 -4.81 8.40
N PRO A 58 3.90 -5.76 7.87
CA PRO A 58 2.44 -5.74 7.95
C PRO A 58 1.90 -6.01 9.36
N SER A 59 2.71 -6.54 10.27
CA SER A 59 2.29 -6.83 11.65
C SER A 59 1.98 -5.57 12.47
N LEU A 60 2.44 -4.41 12.00
CA LEU A 60 2.11 -3.10 12.58
C LEU A 60 0.63 -2.72 12.35
N TYR A 61 -0.04 -3.36 11.39
CA TYR A 61 -1.40 -3.01 10.94
C TYR A 61 -2.42 -4.12 11.23
N TYR A 62 -1.98 -5.37 11.20
CA TYR A 62 -2.87 -6.54 11.32
C TYR A 62 -2.26 -7.64 12.16
N SER A 63 -3.11 -8.41 12.83
CA SER A 63 -2.69 -9.63 13.52
C SER A 63 -2.18 -10.69 12.53
N ALA A 64 -1.31 -11.60 13.00
CA ALA A 64 -0.84 -12.72 12.18
C ALA A 64 -1.97 -13.63 11.66
N ALA A 65 -3.10 -13.71 12.38
CA ALA A 65 -4.27 -14.46 11.97
C ALA A 65 -5.03 -13.79 10.81
N ASP A 66 -5.10 -12.45 10.84
CA ASP A 66 -5.77 -11.68 9.80
C ASP A 66 -4.93 -11.62 8.53
N LEU A 67 -3.60 -11.48 8.66
CA LEU A 67 -2.67 -11.47 7.53
C LEU A 67 -2.74 -12.75 6.66
N LYS A 68 -3.09 -13.89 7.26
CA LYS A 68 -3.32 -15.13 6.52
C LYS A 68 -4.56 -15.10 5.61
N LYS A 69 -5.48 -14.17 5.85
CA LYS A 69 -6.75 -14.04 5.15
C LYS A 69 -6.77 -12.88 4.15
N LEU A 70 -5.70 -12.10 4.10
CA LEU A 70 -5.63 -10.88 3.32
C LEU A 70 -4.54 -10.97 2.25
N PRO A 71 -4.79 -10.51 1.02
CA PRO A 71 -3.73 -10.31 0.05
C PRO A 71 -2.76 -9.22 0.52
N ARG A 72 -1.49 -9.37 0.17
CA ARG A 72 -0.41 -8.46 0.59
C ARG A 72 -0.69 -6.98 0.29
N THR A 73 -1.48 -6.69 -0.72
CA THR A 73 -1.84 -5.32 -1.11
C THR A 73 -2.70 -4.60 -0.08
N VAL A 74 -3.48 -5.32 0.72
CA VAL A 74 -4.36 -4.69 1.73
C VAL A 74 -3.55 -3.97 2.81
N PRO A 75 -2.59 -4.61 3.53
CA PRO A 75 -1.80 -3.89 4.52
C PRO A 75 -0.96 -2.74 3.92
N LEU A 76 -0.50 -2.85 2.67
CA LEU A 76 0.18 -1.75 1.99
C LEU A 76 -0.73 -0.53 1.78
N ALA A 77 -1.97 -0.78 1.31
CA ALA A 77 -2.96 0.27 1.11
C ALA A 77 -3.38 0.93 2.43
N VAL A 78 -3.57 0.14 3.49
CA VAL A 78 -3.93 0.65 4.82
C VAL A 78 -2.80 1.49 5.41
N ALA A 79 -1.54 1.06 5.28
CA ALA A 79 -0.39 1.83 5.74
C ALA A 79 -0.32 3.20 5.06
N ALA A 80 -0.43 3.24 3.73
CA ALA A 80 -0.44 4.50 2.98
C ALA A 80 -1.63 5.39 3.37
N THR A 81 -2.81 4.80 3.59
CA THR A 81 -4.01 5.55 4.02
C THR A 81 -3.82 6.14 5.41
N GLN A 82 -3.30 5.38 6.38
CA GLN A 82 -3.05 5.88 7.73
C GLN A 82 -2.03 7.03 7.72
N GLU A 83 -0.97 6.91 6.93
CA GLU A 83 -0.02 8.01 6.77
C GLU A 83 -0.68 9.25 6.18
N ALA A 84 -1.51 9.10 5.14
CA ALA A 84 -2.23 10.21 4.52
C ALA A 84 -3.18 10.92 5.50
N LEU A 85 -3.91 10.16 6.32
CA LEU A 85 -4.78 10.71 7.35
C LEU A 85 -3.97 11.45 8.43
N ALA A 86 -2.89 10.86 8.91
CA ALA A 86 -2.01 11.49 9.89
C ALA A 86 -1.36 12.77 9.33
N ASN A 87 -0.93 12.74 8.07
CA ASN A 87 -0.37 13.91 7.39
C ASN A 87 -1.41 15.03 7.19
N ALA A 88 -2.69 14.67 6.99
CA ALA A 88 -3.80 15.60 6.91
C ALA A 88 -4.25 16.14 8.29
N GLY A 89 -3.76 15.58 9.38
CA GLY A 89 -4.24 15.89 10.74
C GLY A 89 -5.67 15.38 11.01
N ILE A 90 -6.10 14.34 10.30
CA ILE A 90 -7.43 13.74 10.43
C ILE A 90 -7.36 12.60 11.44
N ASP A 91 -8.13 12.73 12.53
CA ASP A 91 -8.38 11.67 13.50
C ASP A 91 -9.78 11.11 13.31
N LEU A 92 -9.89 9.93 12.71
CA LEU A 92 -11.19 9.26 12.52
C LEU A 92 -11.88 8.90 13.84
N GLY A 93 -11.13 8.77 14.94
CA GLY A 93 -11.69 8.52 16.26
C GLY A 93 -12.52 9.71 16.83
N SER A 94 -12.32 10.89 16.27
CA SER A 94 -13.07 12.11 16.64
C SER A 94 -14.32 12.34 15.77
N PHE A 95 -14.55 11.51 14.74
CA PHE A 95 -15.66 11.70 13.79
C PHE A 95 -16.99 11.28 14.40
N SER A 96 -18.02 12.10 14.14
CA SER A 96 -19.42 11.75 14.37
C SER A 96 -19.95 10.84 13.26
N GLU A 97 -21.16 10.27 13.46
CA GLU A 97 -21.84 9.50 12.39
C GLU A 97 -22.07 10.35 11.14
N GLU A 98 -22.42 11.62 11.30
CA GLU A 98 -22.64 12.56 10.20
C GLU A 98 -21.35 12.84 9.41
N ASP A 99 -20.19 12.89 10.10
CA ASP A 99 -18.90 13.04 9.44
C ASP A 99 -18.58 11.81 8.57
N PHE A 100 -18.87 10.60 9.07
CA PHE A 100 -18.68 9.36 8.30
C PHE A 100 -19.62 9.27 7.10
N GLU A 101 -20.87 9.77 7.20
CA GLU A 101 -21.80 9.81 6.05
C GLU A 101 -21.29 10.73 4.92
N SER A 102 -20.49 11.72 5.25
CA SER A 102 -19.89 12.66 4.28
C SER A 102 -18.54 12.18 3.72
N LEU A 103 -17.96 11.11 4.29
CA LEU A 103 -16.66 10.58 3.90
C LEU A 103 -16.80 9.59 2.73
N GLY A 104 -16.19 9.91 1.60
CA GLY A 104 -16.08 8.99 0.46
C GLY A 104 -14.73 8.27 0.44
N VAL A 105 -14.74 6.98 0.09
CA VAL A 105 -13.53 6.18 -0.14
C VAL A 105 -13.49 5.72 -1.59
N LEU A 106 -12.42 6.04 -2.29
CA LEU A 106 -12.17 5.58 -3.66
C LEU A 106 -10.86 4.83 -3.72
N VAL A 107 -10.90 3.55 -4.09
CA VAL A 107 -9.73 2.69 -4.24
C VAL A 107 -9.62 2.22 -5.69
N GLY A 108 -8.44 2.41 -6.28
CA GLY A 108 -8.08 1.86 -7.58
C GLY A 108 -7.09 0.69 -7.42
N SER A 109 -7.29 -0.39 -8.16
CA SER A 109 -6.40 -1.55 -8.15
C SER A 109 -6.26 -2.13 -9.57
N GLY A 110 -5.03 -2.44 -9.97
CA GLY A 110 -4.69 -3.01 -11.26
C GLY A 110 -4.46 -4.53 -11.23
N GLY A 111 -5.32 -5.30 -10.55
CA GLY A 111 -5.19 -6.77 -10.49
C GLY A 111 -4.33 -7.27 -9.32
N SER A 112 -4.43 -6.61 -8.19
CA SER A 112 -3.75 -7.03 -6.96
C SER A 112 -4.33 -8.33 -6.38
N GLY A 113 -3.48 -9.14 -5.72
CA GLY A 113 -3.89 -10.34 -4.99
C GLY A 113 -3.90 -11.63 -5.81
N PHE A 114 -3.26 -11.66 -6.98
CA PHE A 114 -3.11 -12.89 -7.77
C PHE A 114 -2.38 -13.98 -7.00
N ASP A 115 -1.30 -13.64 -6.28
CA ASP A 115 -0.55 -14.55 -5.42
C ASP A 115 -1.42 -15.15 -4.31
N PHE A 116 -2.31 -14.35 -3.74
CA PHE A 116 -3.27 -14.82 -2.75
C PHE A 116 -4.31 -15.75 -3.38
N SER A 117 -4.84 -15.40 -4.55
CA SER A 117 -5.81 -16.22 -5.28
C SER A 117 -5.20 -17.56 -5.70
N GLU A 118 -3.96 -17.57 -6.21
CA GLU A 118 -3.23 -18.78 -6.57
C GLU A 118 -3.12 -19.74 -5.39
N LYS A 119 -2.67 -19.24 -4.23
CA LYS A 119 -2.61 -20.04 -2.99
C LYS A 119 -3.97 -20.58 -2.55
N GLN A 120 -5.06 -19.82 -2.73
CA GLN A 120 -6.39 -20.32 -2.40
C GLN A 120 -6.82 -21.43 -3.37
N PHE A 121 -6.49 -21.33 -4.65
CA PHE A 121 -6.75 -22.39 -5.63
C PHE A 121 -5.94 -23.66 -5.32
N GLU A 122 -4.65 -23.54 -4.99
CA GLU A 122 -3.82 -24.68 -4.58
C GLU A 122 -4.39 -25.41 -3.36
N ILE A 123 -4.97 -24.68 -2.39
CA ILE A 123 -5.59 -25.28 -1.20
C ILE A 123 -6.92 -25.97 -1.56
N TYR A 124 -7.68 -25.41 -2.51
CA TYR A 124 -9.01 -25.90 -2.85
C TYR A 124 -8.97 -27.11 -3.80
N PHE A 125 -8.02 -27.17 -4.72
CA PHE A 125 -7.86 -28.23 -5.71
C PHE A 125 -6.73 -29.20 -5.39
#